data_3d35e1b8a452e197368ebe8b67a47a87
#
_entry.id   3d35e1b8a452e197368ebe8b67a47a87
#
_cell.length_a   1.000
_cell.length_b   1.000
_cell.length_c   1.000
_cell.angle_alpha   90.00
_cell.angle_beta   90.00
_cell.angle_gamma   90.00
#
_symmetry.space_group_name_H-M   'P 1'
#
loop_
_entity.id
_entity.type
_entity.pdbx_description
1 polymer ?
#
loop_
_entity_poly.entity_id
_entity_poly.type
_entity_poly.pdbx_seq_one_letter_code
_entity_poly.pdbx_strand_id
1 'polypeptide(L)'
;MQKSWNTIKFEKNQNIAVITLNRPEALNALNLELTDEVCNLIGKIENDDQIDCSIITGSEKAFAAGADISEMQSRSHSQMLNENFFAIWEEQFSVARKPIIAAVAGYALGGGCELAMMCDFIIAADNAKFGQPEIKLGVMPGLGGSQRLTRFVGKSKAMDMCLTARMMSADEAERSGLVSRVVPLDALINTALEVASTISSFSLPATMRVKEAVNRSFETTLSEGLLFERRTFYSSFSTEDQVEGMSAFLQKRTPEFKNR
;
A
#
# COMPACT_ATOMS: atom_id res chain seq x y z
N MET A 1 -23.08 9.88 1.21
CA MET A 1 -23.24 9.61 2.66
C MET A 1 -21.88 9.75 3.32
N GLN A 2 -21.64 10.86 4.03
CA GLN A 2 -20.46 10.99 4.89
C GLN A 2 -20.71 10.14 6.14
N LYS A 3 -20.16 8.92 6.17
CA LYS A 3 -19.97 8.21 7.43
C LYS A 3 -18.85 8.96 8.15
N SER A 4 -19.08 9.45 9.37
CA SER A 4 -18.01 9.98 10.20
C SER A 4 -17.07 8.83 10.56
N TRP A 5 -15.82 8.92 10.16
CA TRP A 5 -14.77 8.03 10.56
C TRP A 5 -14.16 8.53 11.88
N ASN A 6 -13.79 7.65 12.79
CA ASN A 6 -13.24 8.03 14.10
C ASN A 6 -11.71 8.01 14.09
N THR A 7 -11.13 7.03 13.40
CA THR A 7 -9.69 6.71 13.43
C THR A 7 -8.96 7.03 12.13
N ILE A 8 -9.70 7.43 11.09
CA ILE A 8 -9.14 7.89 9.82
C ILE A 8 -9.79 9.20 9.38
N LYS A 9 -9.10 9.93 8.49
CA LYS A 9 -9.71 11.01 7.70
C LYS A 9 -9.74 10.59 6.24
N PHE A 10 -10.80 10.94 5.56
CA PHE A 10 -10.97 10.68 4.13
C PHE A 10 -11.18 11.99 3.39
N GLU A 11 -10.36 12.22 2.39
CA GLU A 11 -10.49 13.35 1.49
C GLU A 11 -10.47 12.84 0.05
N LYS A 12 -11.33 13.41 -0.80
CA LYS A 12 -11.34 13.15 -2.23
C LYS A 12 -10.77 14.36 -2.95
N ASN A 13 -9.66 14.16 -3.63
CA ASN A 13 -9.02 15.17 -4.47
C ASN A 13 -9.16 14.74 -5.95
N GLN A 14 -10.14 15.32 -6.65
CA GLN A 14 -10.55 14.88 -7.99
C GLN A 14 -10.92 13.37 -7.97
N ASN A 15 -10.18 12.54 -8.68
CA ASN A 15 -10.33 11.08 -8.73
C ASN A 15 -9.30 10.32 -7.86
N ILE A 16 -8.71 11.00 -6.88
CA ILE A 16 -7.77 10.41 -5.92
C ILE A 16 -8.40 10.38 -4.53
N ALA A 17 -8.36 9.23 -3.86
CA ALA A 17 -8.73 9.09 -2.46
C ALA A 17 -7.50 9.27 -1.58
N VAL A 18 -7.57 10.17 -0.59
CA VAL A 18 -6.54 10.33 0.44
C VAL A 18 -7.09 9.82 1.76
N ILE A 19 -6.45 8.80 2.32
CA ILE A 19 -6.79 8.15 3.59
C ILE A 19 -5.69 8.52 4.59
N THR A 20 -6.00 9.34 5.59
CA THR A 20 -5.05 9.70 6.64
C THR A 20 -5.38 8.92 7.91
N LEU A 21 -4.45 8.10 8.39
CA LEU A 21 -4.55 7.46 9.69
C LEU A 21 -4.54 8.53 10.78
N ASN A 22 -5.51 8.50 11.70
CA ASN A 22 -5.77 9.60 12.63
C ASN A 22 -6.01 9.11 14.06
N ARG A 23 -5.02 8.43 14.63
CA ARG A 23 -4.90 8.12 16.07
C ARG A 23 -3.59 8.70 16.61
N PRO A 24 -3.43 10.05 16.64
CA PRO A 24 -2.16 10.70 16.96
C PRO A 24 -1.67 10.39 18.37
N GLU A 25 -2.57 10.16 19.33
CA GLU A 25 -2.25 9.79 20.71
C GLU A 25 -1.57 8.43 20.84
N ALA A 26 -1.82 7.53 19.88
CA ALA A 26 -1.23 6.19 19.80
C ALA A 26 -0.22 6.05 18.65
N LEU A 27 0.29 7.17 18.09
CA LEU A 27 1.16 7.16 16.91
C LEU A 27 0.59 6.32 15.75
N ASN A 28 -0.71 6.38 15.55
CA ASN A 28 -1.46 5.62 14.54
C ASN A 28 -1.33 4.09 14.68
N ALA A 29 -1.15 3.57 15.90
CA ALA A 29 -1.16 2.12 16.13
C ALA A 29 -2.46 1.51 15.60
N LEU A 30 -2.32 0.37 14.91
CA LEU A 30 -3.41 -0.34 14.23
C LEU A 30 -4.24 -1.12 15.25
N ASN A 31 -5.39 -0.56 15.66
CA ASN A 31 -6.40 -1.26 16.45
C ASN A 31 -7.51 -1.79 15.53
N LEU A 32 -8.44 -2.57 16.06
CA LEU A 32 -9.54 -3.17 15.29
C LEU A 32 -10.41 -2.11 14.61
N GLU A 33 -10.71 -1.01 15.30
CA GLU A 33 -11.54 0.07 14.74
C GLU A 33 -10.88 0.71 13.51
N LEU A 34 -9.59 1.05 13.60
CA LEU A 34 -8.84 1.61 12.47
C LEU A 34 -8.74 0.59 11.32
N THR A 35 -8.51 -0.67 11.65
CA THR A 35 -8.50 -1.78 10.68
C THR A 35 -9.81 -1.85 9.90
N ASP A 36 -10.94 -1.88 10.62
CA ASP A 36 -12.26 -1.93 10.02
C ASP A 36 -12.55 -0.69 9.17
N GLU A 37 -12.17 0.49 9.64
CA GLU A 37 -12.41 1.73 8.90
C GLU A 37 -11.61 1.78 7.61
N VAL A 38 -10.31 1.46 7.63
CA VAL A 38 -9.46 1.45 6.43
C VAL A 38 -9.95 0.40 5.43
N CYS A 39 -10.18 -0.84 5.88
CA CYS A 39 -10.61 -1.93 5.01
C CYS A 39 -11.99 -1.65 4.39
N ASN A 40 -12.96 -1.16 5.18
CA ASN A 40 -14.27 -0.74 4.66
C ASN A 40 -14.17 0.38 3.64
N LEU A 41 -13.27 1.36 3.86
CA LEU A 41 -13.10 2.47 2.93
C LEU A 41 -12.46 2.02 1.62
N ILE A 42 -11.44 1.16 1.67
CA ILE A 42 -10.83 0.56 0.46
C ILE A 42 -11.90 -0.21 -0.35
N GLY A 43 -12.73 -1.03 0.32
CA GLY A 43 -13.83 -1.73 -0.36
C GLY A 43 -14.84 -0.81 -1.02
N LYS A 44 -15.12 0.37 -0.44
CA LYS A 44 -15.97 1.40 -1.08
C LYS A 44 -15.28 2.06 -2.26
N ILE A 45 -14.00 2.36 -2.15
CA ILE A 45 -13.19 2.97 -3.22
C ILE A 45 -13.13 2.05 -4.45
N GLU A 46 -13.00 0.72 -4.25
CA GLU A 46 -13.02 -0.25 -5.35
C GLU A 46 -14.30 -0.16 -6.20
N ASN A 47 -15.43 0.19 -5.58
CA ASN A 47 -16.73 0.30 -6.24
C ASN A 47 -17.13 1.74 -6.60
N ASP A 48 -16.27 2.73 -6.42
CA ASP A 48 -16.52 4.13 -6.80
C ASP A 48 -15.83 4.47 -8.11
N ASP A 49 -16.58 4.51 -9.21
CA ASP A 49 -16.07 4.82 -10.56
C ASP A 49 -15.43 6.22 -10.68
N GLN A 50 -15.56 7.05 -9.67
CA GLN A 50 -14.96 8.38 -9.63
C GLN A 50 -13.60 8.40 -8.91
N ILE A 51 -13.08 7.27 -8.50
CA ILE A 51 -11.77 7.16 -7.84
C ILE A 51 -10.93 6.15 -8.61
N ASP A 52 -9.74 6.58 -9.03
CA ASP A 52 -8.81 5.76 -9.82
C ASP A 52 -7.59 5.31 -9.01
N CYS A 53 -7.19 6.08 -8.00
CA CYS A 53 -6.01 5.81 -7.19
C CYS A 53 -6.24 6.23 -5.74
N SER A 54 -5.56 5.57 -4.79
CA SER A 54 -5.61 5.90 -3.37
C SER A 54 -4.24 6.20 -2.82
N ILE A 55 -4.19 7.09 -1.82
CA ILE A 55 -3.02 7.38 -1.00
C ILE A 55 -3.38 7.06 0.44
N ILE A 56 -2.54 6.25 1.12
CA ILE A 56 -2.62 6.05 2.57
C ILE A 56 -1.44 6.80 3.18
N THR A 57 -1.72 7.62 4.19
CA THR A 57 -0.71 8.39 4.92
C THR A 57 -1.04 8.45 6.41
N GLY A 58 -0.12 8.99 7.20
CA GLY A 58 -0.29 9.22 8.63
C GLY A 58 0.04 10.66 9.01
N SER A 59 0.75 10.83 10.14
CA SER A 59 1.28 12.12 10.58
C SER A 59 2.78 12.23 10.26
N GLU A 60 3.33 13.44 10.38
CA GLU A 60 4.78 13.69 10.23
C GLU A 60 5.63 12.89 11.23
N LYS A 61 5.07 12.53 12.39
CA LYS A 61 5.75 11.74 13.44
C LYS A 61 5.66 10.24 13.21
N ALA A 62 4.53 9.78 12.68
CA ALA A 62 4.31 8.37 12.44
C ALA A 62 3.28 8.14 11.32
N PHE A 63 3.65 7.32 10.37
CA PHE A 63 2.71 6.66 9.50
C PHE A 63 1.82 5.72 10.34
N ALA A 64 2.43 4.70 10.95
CA ALA A 64 1.82 3.85 11.96
C ALA A 64 2.92 3.13 12.78
N ALA A 65 2.81 3.15 14.11
CA ALA A 65 3.85 2.61 15.00
C ALA A 65 3.69 1.12 15.35
N GLY A 66 2.84 0.39 14.65
CA GLY A 66 2.62 -1.04 14.83
C GLY A 66 1.18 -1.40 15.12
N ALA A 67 0.93 -2.66 15.51
CA ALA A 67 -0.36 -3.09 16.03
C ALA A 67 -0.60 -2.52 17.44
N ASP A 68 -1.85 -2.34 17.82
CA ASP A 68 -2.20 -1.89 19.17
C ASP A 68 -2.04 -3.05 20.17
N ILE A 69 -0.96 -3.00 20.92
CA ILE A 69 -0.57 -4.07 21.85
C ILE A 69 -1.61 -4.25 22.97
N SER A 70 -2.35 -3.20 23.34
CA SER A 70 -3.39 -3.29 24.35
C SER A 70 -4.53 -4.25 23.95
N GLU A 71 -4.82 -4.37 22.67
CA GLU A 71 -5.82 -5.30 22.15
C GLU A 71 -5.29 -6.74 22.00
N MET A 72 -3.97 -6.94 22.01
CA MET A 72 -3.35 -8.24 21.78
C MET A 72 -2.87 -8.94 23.05
N GLN A 73 -2.40 -8.18 24.05
CA GLN A 73 -1.66 -8.71 25.20
C GLN A 73 -2.41 -9.78 26.01
N SER A 74 -3.73 -9.73 26.06
CA SER A 74 -4.56 -10.67 26.82
C SER A 74 -5.08 -11.86 25.99
N ARG A 75 -4.79 -11.90 24.68
CA ARG A 75 -5.32 -12.94 23.78
C ARG A 75 -4.51 -14.22 23.88
N SER A 76 -5.22 -15.33 23.96
CA SER A 76 -4.63 -16.66 23.86
C SER A 76 -4.41 -17.06 22.41
N HIS A 77 -3.57 -18.09 22.18
CA HIS A 77 -3.38 -18.69 20.87
C HIS A 77 -4.69 -19.08 20.19
N SER A 78 -5.62 -19.71 20.94
CA SER A 78 -6.91 -20.12 20.38
C SER A 78 -7.80 -18.94 19.95
N GLN A 79 -7.75 -17.83 20.68
CA GLN A 79 -8.48 -16.61 20.31
C GLN A 79 -7.88 -15.99 19.04
N MET A 80 -6.54 -15.82 18.97
CA MET A 80 -5.89 -15.28 17.77
C MET A 80 -6.18 -16.13 16.53
N LEU A 81 -6.17 -17.46 16.68
CA LEU A 81 -6.45 -18.39 15.57
C LEU A 81 -7.92 -18.35 15.15
N ASN A 82 -8.87 -18.41 16.08
CA ASN A 82 -10.30 -18.45 15.77
C ASN A 82 -10.79 -17.12 15.18
N GLU A 83 -10.27 -16.00 15.65
CA GLU A 83 -10.60 -14.67 15.13
C GLU A 83 -9.88 -14.36 13.83
N ASN A 84 -8.84 -15.13 13.47
CA ASN A 84 -7.96 -14.85 12.32
C ASN A 84 -7.52 -13.37 12.29
N PHE A 85 -6.96 -12.91 13.40
CA PHE A 85 -6.88 -11.52 13.85
C PHE A 85 -6.43 -10.50 12.78
N PHE A 86 -5.55 -10.91 11.85
CA PHE A 86 -5.05 -10.04 10.80
C PHE A 86 -5.66 -10.29 9.41
N ALA A 87 -6.56 -11.26 9.26
CA ALA A 87 -7.06 -11.71 7.97
C ALA A 87 -7.72 -10.61 7.15
N ILE A 88 -8.49 -9.73 7.78
CA ILE A 88 -9.23 -8.67 7.08
C ILE A 88 -8.29 -7.75 6.26
N TRP A 89 -7.07 -7.48 6.75
CA TRP A 89 -6.08 -6.72 5.99
C TRP A 89 -5.68 -7.43 4.71
N GLU A 90 -5.31 -8.72 4.84
CA GLU A 90 -4.90 -9.52 3.70
C GLU A 90 -6.03 -9.70 2.69
N GLU A 91 -7.22 -10.04 3.17
CA GLU A 91 -8.42 -10.22 2.34
C GLU A 91 -8.74 -8.95 1.55
N GLN A 92 -8.73 -7.78 2.20
CA GLN A 92 -9.09 -6.52 1.55
C GLN A 92 -8.03 -6.03 0.58
N PHE A 93 -6.74 -6.10 0.96
CA PHE A 93 -5.65 -5.61 0.10
C PHE A 93 -5.36 -6.54 -1.08
N SER A 94 -5.56 -7.87 -0.91
CA SER A 94 -5.35 -8.84 -2.00
C SER A 94 -6.36 -8.70 -3.14
N VAL A 95 -7.57 -8.22 -2.84
CA VAL A 95 -8.62 -8.01 -3.85
C VAL A 95 -8.69 -6.57 -4.38
N ALA A 96 -7.94 -5.65 -3.78
CA ALA A 96 -7.89 -4.26 -4.23
C ALA A 96 -7.19 -4.14 -5.59
N ARG A 97 -7.93 -3.78 -6.62
CA ARG A 97 -7.44 -3.67 -8.02
C ARG A 97 -6.90 -2.29 -8.33
N LYS A 98 -7.50 -1.24 -7.75
CA LYS A 98 -7.06 0.14 -7.97
C LYS A 98 -5.72 0.38 -7.27
N PRO A 99 -4.82 1.20 -7.85
CA PRO A 99 -3.53 1.52 -7.24
C PRO A 99 -3.66 2.17 -5.86
N ILE A 100 -2.78 1.76 -4.93
CA ILE A 100 -2.69 2.30 -3.56
C ILE A 100 -1.24 2.71 -3.30
N ILE A 101 -1.00 3.97 -2.97
CA ILE A 101 0.31 4.52 -2.65
C ILE A 101 0.42 4.70 -1.13
N ALA A 102 1.49 4.22 -0.50
CA ALA A 102 1.83 4.60 0.86
C ALA A 102 2.69 5.87 0.85
N ALA A 103 2.21 6.96 1.45
CA ALA A 103 2.98 8.17 1.70
C ALA A 103 3.43 8.19 3.16
N VAL A 104 4.70 7.82 3.39
CA VAL A 104 5.23 7.48 4.72
C VAL A 104 6.12 8.59 5.25
N ALA A 105 5.75 9.18 6.40
CA ALA A 105 6.60 10.02 7.21
C ALA A 105 6.77 9.46 8.62
N GLY A 106 7.88 9.77 9.28
CA GLY A 106 8.16 9.31 10.64
C GLY A 106 8.20 7.79 10.76
N TYR A 107 7.60 7.25 11.81
CA TYR A 107 7.66 5.82 12.10
C TYR A 107 6.67 5.00 11.28
N ALA A 108 7.18 3.98 10.59
CA ALA A 108 6.43 2.86 10.02
C ALA A 108 7.01 1.57 10.61
N LEU A 109 6.46 1.09 11.72
CA LEU A 109 7.02 -0.01 12.50
C LEU A 109 6.04 -1.17 12.61
N GLY A 110 6.55 -2.40 12.63
CA GLY A 110 5.73 -3.60 12.76
C GLY A 110 4.55 -3.61 11.78
N GLY A 111 3.33 -3.77 12.29
CA GLY A 111 2.10 -3.68 11.48
C GLY A 111 2.00 -2.44 10.61
N GLY A 112 2.55 -1.29 11.05
CA GLY A 112 2.60 -0.08 10.23
C GLY A 112 3.55 -0.19 9.03
N CYS A 113 4.70 -0.84 9.20
CA CYS A 113 5.59 -1.17 8.10
C CYS A 113 4.96 -2.21 7.16
N GLU A 114 4.24 -3.17 7.74
CA GLU A 114 3.51 -4.21 7.00
C GLU A 114 2.38 -3.59 6.15
N LEU A 115 1.61 -2.66 6.71
CA LEU A 115 0.58 -1.90 5.98
C LEU A 115 1.20 -1.10 4.82
N ALA A 116 2.33 -0.42 5.04
CA ALA A 116 3.01 0.30 3.97
C ALA A 116 3.46 -0.65 2.84
N MET A 117 3.92 -1.87 3.17
CA MET A 117 4.31 -2.91 2.20
C MET A 117 3.12 -3.60 1.51
N MET A 118 1.90 -3.48 2.03
CA MET A 118 0.69 -3.94 1.36
C MET A 118 0.24 -3.00 0.24
N CYS A 119 0.63 -1.72 0.32
CA CYS A 119 0.42 -0.78 -0.77
C CYS A 119 1.29 -1.15 -1.98
N ASP A 120 0.96 -0.64 -3.15
CA ASP A 120 1.66 -1.01 -4.39
C ASP A 120 3.10 -0.49 -4.41
N PHE A 121 3.34 0.68 -3.83
CA PHE A 121 4.68 1.21 -3.59
C PHE A 121 4.67 2.30 -2.52
N ILE A 122 5.86 2.61 -2.01
CA ILE A 122 6.07 3.57 -0.93
C ILE A 122 6.79 4.80 -1.47
N ILE A 123 6.24 5.99 -1.20
CA ILE A 123 6.94 7.27 -1.25
C ILE A 123 7.23 7.66 0.19
N ALA A 124 8.49 7.90 0.54
CA ALA A 124 8.89 8.20 1.90
C ALA A 124 9.37 9.65 2.05
N ALA A 125 9.04 10.27 3.17
CA ALA A 125 9.74 11.46 3.61
C ALA A 125 11.16 11.10 4.09
N ASP A 126 12.08 12.05 4.04
CA ASP A 126 13.48 11.90 4.49
C ASP A 126 13.60 11.54 5.97
N ASN A 127 12.59 11.89 6.78
CA ASN A 127 12.52 11.53 8.20
C ASN A 127 11.95 10.12 8.47
N ALA A 128 11.50 9.39 7.45
CA ALA A 128 10.85 8.10 7.62
C ALA A 128 11.80 7.03 8.20
N LYS A 129 11.25 6.18 9.06
CA LYS A 129 11.94 5.05 9.70
C LYS A 129 11.10 3.81 9.58
N PHE A 130 11.66 2.77 9.00
CA PHE A 130 11.01 1.48 8.80
C PHE A 130 11.61 0.42 9.73
N GLY A 131 10.80 -0.50 10.25
CA GLY A 131 11.30 -1.55 11.12
C GLY A 131 10.29 -2.65 11.41
N GLN A 132 10.81 -3.80 11.87
CA GLN A 132 10.02 -4.94 12.35
C GLN A 132 10.49 -5.29 13.78
N PRO A 133 10.02 -4.51 14.80
CA PRO A 133 10.54 -4.63 16.17
C PRO A 133 9.83 -5.69 17.04
N GLU A 134 8.98 -6.54 16.46
CA GLU A 134 8.11 -7.51 17.14
C GLU A 134 8.87 -8.44 18.08
N ILE A 135 10.12 -8.76 17.76
CA ILE A 135 11.00 -9.60 18.59
C ILE A 135 11.17 -9.02 20.02
N LYS A 136 11.08 -7.70 20.20
CA LYS A 136 11.11 -7.05 21.52
C LYS A 136 9.91 -7.39 22.39
N LEU A 137 8.82 -7.83 21.78
CA LEU A 137 7.57 -8.22 22.43
C LEU A 137 7.46 -9.75 22.57
N GLY A 138 8.49 -10.52 22.19
CA GLY A 138 8.50 -11.98 22.24
C GLY A 138 7.64 -12.62 21.14
N VAL A 139 7.33 -11.89 20.07
CA VAL A 139 6.60 -12.38 18.90
C VAL A 139 7.38 -12.10 17.61
N MET A 140 6.88 -12.59 16.50
CA MET A 140 7.40 -12.32 15.16
C MET A 140 6.43 -11.42 14.38
N PRO A 141 6.85 -10.83 13.24
CA PRO A 141 5.93 -10.15 12.31
C PRO A 141 4.75 -11.05 11.93
N GLY A 142 3.53 -10.55 12.00
CA GLY A 142 2.32 -11.35 11.83
C GLY A 142 1.41 -10.93 10.68
N LEU A 143 1.68 -9.76 10.07
CA LEU A 143 0.87 -9.21 8.99
C LEU A 143 1.64 -9.23 7.65
N GLY A 144 2.55 -10.18 7.48
CA GLY A 144 3.33 -10.39 6.26
C GLY A 144 4.72 -9.78 6.26
N GLY A 145 5.18 -9.16 7.36
CA GLY A 145 6.48 -8.49 7.43
C GLY A 145 7.65 -9.41 7.10
N SER A 146 7.70 -10.61 7.64
CA SER A 146 8.76 -11.57 7.31
C SER A 146 8.77 -11.98 5.83
N GLN A 147 7.62 -11.94 5.16
CA GLN A 147 7.46 -12.35 3.77
C GLN A 147 7.70 -11.20 2.80
N ARG A 148 6.99 -10.07 2.98
CA ARG A 148 7.09 -8.91 2.08
C ARG A 148 8.45 -8.21 2.21
N LEU A 149 8.91 -7.96 3.45
CA LEU A 149 10.22 -7.31 3.64
C LEU A 149 11.34 -8.11 2.98
N THR A 150 11.34 -9.45 3.12
CA THR A 150 12.36 -10.32 2.50
C THR A 150 12.35 -10.21 0.98
N ARG A 151 11.17 -10.06 0.36
CA ARG A 151 11.04 -9.89 -1.10
C ARG A 151 11.55 -8.53 -1.58
N PHE A 152 11.33 -7.47 -0.79
CA PHE A 152 11.79 -6.13 -1.12
C PHE A 152 13.30 -5.93 -0.93
N VAL A 153 13.84 -6.30 0.25
CA VAL A 153 15.20 -5.92 0.65
C VAL A 153 16.20 -7.09 0.65
N GLY A 154 15.73 -8.30 0.35
CA GLY A 154 16.51 -9.52 0.39
C GLY A 154 16.68 -10.08 1.81
N LYS A 155 17.06 -11.37 1.87
CA LYS A 155 17.11 -12.14 3.11
C LYS A 155 18.01 -11.51 4.18
N SER A 156 19.20 -11.03 3.81
CA SER A 156 20.19 -10.54 4.77
C SER A 156 19.68 -9.34 5.57
N LYS A 157 19.12 -8.34 4.90
CA LYS A 157 18.58 -7.15 5.57
C LYS A 157 17.31 -7.45 6.35
N ALA A 158 16.42 -8.28 5.79
CA ALA A 158 15.20 -8.67 6.49
C ALA A 158 15.52 -9.42 7.80
N MET A 159 16.48 -10.37 7.77
CA MET A 159 16.94 -11.06 8.96
C MET A 159 17.54 -10.11 10.01
N ASP A 160 18.40 -9.19 9.58
CA ASP A 160 19.01 -8.20 10.47
C ASP A 160 17.92 -7.34 11.15
N MET A 161 16.96 -6.81 10.38
CA MET A 161 15.87 -6.00 10.93
C MET A 161 14.96 -6.78 11.89
N CYS A 162 14.52 -7.97 11.49
CA CYS A 162 13.60 -8.78 12.29
C CYS A 162 14.24 -9.37 13.56
N LEU A 163 15.54 -9.73 13.52
CA LEU A 163 16.22 -10.36 14.67
C LEU A 163 16.83 -9.34 15.63
N THR A 164 17.21 -8.15 15.15
CA THR A 164 17.82 -7.12 16.00
C THR A 164 16.86 -5.99 16.38
N ALA A 165 15.69 -5.94 15.71
CA ALA A 165 14.73 -4.86 15.83
C ALA A 165 15.33 -3.47 15.49
N ARG A 166 16.39 -3.44 14.65
CA ARG A 166 16.91 -2.17 14.17
C ARG A 166 15.94 -1.52 13.18
N MET A 167 16.01 -0.22 13.11
CA MET A 167 15.27 0.55 12.12
C MET A 167 16.15 0.86 10.89
N MET A 168 15.49 0.95 9.74
CA MET A 168 16.05 1.36 8.47
C MET A 168 15.64 2.81 8.19
N SER A 169 16.58 3.66 7.78
CA SER A 169 16.28 5.03 7.36
C SER A 169 15.62 5.05 5.98
N ALA A 170 14.99 6.19 5.61
CA ALA A 170 14.41 6.39 4.28
C ALA A 170 15.42 6.13 3.16
N ASP A 171 16.64 6.69 3.24
CA ASP A 171 17.69 6.50 2.24
C ASP A 171 18.16 5.04 2.15
N GLU A 172 18.26 4.34 3.28
CA GLU A 172 18.59 2.92 3.25
C GLU A 172 17.46 2.11 2.62
N ALA A 173 16.21 2.46 2.92
CA ALA A 173 15.01 1.81 2.39
C ALA A 173 14.92 1.95 0.87
N GLU A 174 15.20 3.15 0.33
CA GLU A 174 15.25 3.40 -1.11
C GLU A 174 16.36 2.56 -1.77
N ARG A 175 17.60 2.66 -1.27
CA ARG A 175 18.72 1.86 -1.82
C ARG A 175 18.52 0.34 -1.73
N SER A 176 17.64 -0.10 -0.83
CA SER A 176 17.35 -1.51 -0.63
C SER A 176 16.15 -2.02 -1.42
N GLY A 177 15.39 -1.12 -2.08
CA GLY A 177 14.23 -1.48 -2.87
C GLY A 177 12.91 -1.54 -2.09
N LEU A 178 12.88 -1.13 -0.82
CA LEU A 178 11.65 -1.03 -0.04
C LEU A 178 10.83 0.21 -0.42
N VAL A 179 11.51 1.33 -0.70
CA VAL A 179 10.91 2.62 -1.02
C VAL A 179 11.22 2.99 -2.47
N SER A 180 10.24 3.48 -3.21
CA SER A 180 10.40 3.83 -4.62
C SER A 180 11.09 5.19 -4.82
N ARG A 181 10.90 6.12 -3.88
CA ARG A 181 11.54 7.44 -3.87
C ARG A 181 11.49 8.08 -2.49
N VAL A 182 12.51 8.88 -2.18
CA VAL A 182 12.59 9.70 -0.96
C VAL A 182 12.48 11.17 -1.33
N VAL A 183 11.70 11.93 -0.56
CA VAL A 183 11.46 13.37 -0.76
C VAL A 183 11.56 14.11 0.56
N PRO A 184 11.77 15.44 0.57
CA PRO A 184 11.65 16.24 1.78
C PRO A 184 10.27 16.08 2.44
N LEU A 185 10.22 16.16 3.77
CA LEU A 185 8.98 15.95 4.53
C LEU A 185 7.83 16.84 4.06
N ASP A 186 8.09 18.11 3.82
CA ASP A 186 7.11 19.09 3.36
C ASP A 186 6.62 18.86 1.93
N ALA A 187 7.35 18.10 1.12
CA ALA A 187 6.98 17.73 -0.24
C ALA A 187 6.19 16.41 -0.35
N LEU A 188 6.14 15.59 0.73
CA LEU A 188 5.63 14.21 0.68
C LEU A 188 4.23 14.09 0.06
N ILE A 189 3.26 14.81 0.61
CA ILE A 189 1.86 14.70 0.19
C ILE A 189 1.67 15.25 -1.22
N ASN A 190 2.32 16.37 -1.55
CA ASN A 190 2.24 16.93 -2.88
C ASN A 190 2.83 15.99 -3.93
N THR A 191 3.98 15.38 -3.64
CA THR A 191 4.58 14.37 -4.54
C THR A 191 3.68 13.14 -4.69
N ALA A 192 3.07 12.65 -3.60
CA ALA A 192 2.14 11.52 -3.68
C ALA A 192 0.91 11.85 -4.53
N LEU A 193 0.36 13.06 -4.40
CA LEU A 193 -0.77 13.54 -5.22
C LEU A 193 -0.37 13.69 -6.71
N GLU A 194 0.80 14.22 -7.02
CA GLU A 194 1.31 14.33 -8.39
C GLU A 194 1.45 12.95 -9.05
N VAL A 195 1.99 11.98 -8.30
CA VAL A 195 2.14 10.60 -8.78
C VAL A 195 0.78 9.93 -8.96
N ALA A 196 -0.13 10.08 -8.01
CA ALA A 196 -1.49 9.56 -8.11
C ALA A 196 -2.25 10.20 -9.29
N SER A 197 -2.09 11.51 -9.52
CA SER A 197 -2.64 12.22 -10.67
C SER A 197 -2.09 11.70 -11.99
N THR A 198 -0.79 11.40 -12.04
CA THR A 198 -0.18 10.76 -13.21
C THR A 198 -0.79 9.39 -13.48
N ILE A 199 -0.94 8.55 -12.46
CA ILE A 199 -1.60 7.24 -12.58
C ILE A 199 -3.04 7.39 -13.07
N SER A 200 -3.79 8.31 -12.49
CA SER A 200 -5.19 8.57 -12.85
C SER A 200 -5.37 9.22 -14.23
N SER A 201 -4.30 9.72 -14.85
CA SER A 201 -4.35 10.19 -16.24
C SER A 201 -4.27 9.06 -17.27
N PHE A 202 -3.99 7.84 -16.85
CA PHE A 202 -3.95 6.66 -17.71
C PHE A 202 -5.25 5.86 -17.63
N SER A 203 -5.42 4.93 -18.58
CA SER A 203 -6.54 3.99 -18.57
C SER A 203 -6.56 3.18 -17.27
N LEU A 204 -7.62 3.31 -16.47
CA LEU A 204 -7.77 2.56 -15.21
C LEU A 204 -7.75 1.04 -15.44
N PRO A 205 -8.43 0.47 -16.46
CA PRO A 205 -8.28 -0.95 -16.77
C PRO A 205 -6.83 -1.38 -17.06
N ALA A 206 -6.03 -0.51 -17.69
CA ALA A 206 -4.62 -0.81 -17.96
C ALA A 206 -3.78 -0.76 -16.68
N THR A 207 -3.98 0.26 -15.83
CA THR A 207 -3.26 0.36 -14.55
C THR A 207 -3.57 -0.81 -13.62
N MET A 208 -4.85 -1.24 -13.54
CA MET A 208 -5.23 -2.42 -12.76
C MET A 208 -4.57 -3.71 -13.27
N ARG A 209 -4.48 -3.90 -14.60
CA ARG A 209 -3.79 -5.05 -15.21
C ARG A 209 -2.29 -5.05 -14.91
N VAL A 210 -1.64 -3.88 -14.97
CA VAL A 210 -0.21 -3.74 -14.61
C VAL A 210 0.01 -4.12 -13.15
N LYS A 211 -0.81 -3.59 -12.22
CA LYS A 211 -0.75 -3.95 -10.80
C LYS A 211 -0.88 -5.46 -10.60
N GLU A 212 -1.89 -6.08 -11.20
CA GLU A 212 -2.11 -7.52 -11.10
C GLU A 212 -0.92 -8.33 -11.64
N ALA A 213 -0.39 -7.95 -12.81
CA ALA A 213 0.73 -8.65 -13.43
C ALA A 213 2.02 -8.54 -12.60
N VAL A 214 2.30 -7.36 -12.03
CA VAL A 214 3.47 -7.16 -11.16
C VAL A 214 3.33 -7.97 -9.87
N ASN A 215 2.16 -7.92 -9.19
CA ASN A 215 1.92 -8.70 -7.98
C ASN A 215 2.01 -10.21 -8.25
N ARG A 216 1.56 -10.68 -9.41
CA ARG A 216 1.65 -12.08 -9.83
C ARG A 216 3.08 -12.61 -9.87
N SER A 217 4.06 -11.74 -10.10
CA SER A 217 5.48 -12.14 -10.15
C SER A 217 6.00 -12.70 -8.82
N PHE A 218 5.36 -12.37 -7.70
CA PHE A 218 5.70 -12.89 -6.38
C PHE A 218 5.02 -14.22 -6.03
N GLU A 219 4.03 -14.64 -6.85
CA GLU A 219 3.16 -15.79 -6.56
C GLU A 219 3.35 -16.97 -7.53
N THR A 220 4.05 -16.75 -8.66
CA THR A 220 4.19 -17.78 -9.70
C THR A 220 5.64 -17.97 -10.16
N THR A 221 5.86 -19.04 -10.94
CA THR A 221 7.13 -19.19 -11.68
C THR A 221 7.20 -18.17 -12.80
N LEU A 222 8.41 -17.85 -13.28
CA LEU A 222 8.60 -16.90 -14.39
C LEU A 222 7.81 -17.31 -15.63
N SER A 223 7.80 -18.60 -15.97
CA SER A 223 7.09 -19.10 -17.15
C SER A 223 5.58 -18.88 -17.07
N GLU A 224 4.97 -19.15 -15.92
CA GLU A 224 3.54 -18.91 -15.72
C GLU A 224 3.21 -17.42 -15.65
N GLY A 225 4.08 -16.62 -14.99
CA GLY A 225 3.95 -15.17 -14.98
C GLY A 225 3.96 -14.57 -16.39
N LEU A 226 4.88 -14.99 -17.25
CA LEU A 226 4.95 -14.54 -18.66
C LEU A 226 3.73 -14.97 -19.48
N LEU A 227 3.16 -16.15 -19.24
CA LEU A 227 1.92 -16.58 -19.88
C LEU A 227 0.73 -15.73 -19.45
N PHE A 228 0.62 -15.44 -18.15
CA PHE A 228 -0.40 -14.55 -17.59
C PHE A 228 -0.28 -13.14 -18.20
N GLU A 229 0.91 -12.52 -18.14
CA GLU A 229 1.19 -11.20 -18.69
C GLU A 229 0.79 -11.10 -20.16
N ARG A 230 1.20 -12.07 -20.97
CA ARG A 230 0.90 -12.09 -22.42
C ARG A 230 -0.60 -12.15 -22.68
N ARG A 231 -1.35 -13.00 -21.96
CA ARG A 231 -2.81 -13.11 -22.10
C ARG A 231 -3.50 -11.81 -21.68
N THR A 232 -3.05 -11.22 -20.59
CA THR A 232 -3.54 -9.95 -20.07
C THR A 232 -3.24 -8.81 -21.04
N PHE A 233 -2.03 -8.77 -21.62
CA PHE A 233 -1.66 -7.81 -22.66
C PHE A 233 -2.56 -7.95 -23.89
N TYR A 234 -2.80 -9.16 -24.39
CA TYR A 234 -3.70 -9.38 -25.54
C TYR A 234 -5.14 -8.93 -25.24
N SER A 235 -5.61 -9.15 -23.99
CA SER A 235 -6.95 -8.70 -23.61
C SER A 235 -7.10 -7.18 -23.61
N SER A 236 -6.00 -6.43 -23.51
CA SER A 236 -6.04 -4.96 -23.61
C SER A 236 -6.50 -4.47 -24.98
N PHE A 237 -6.29 -5.27 -26.05
CA PHE A 237 -6.72 -4.94 -27.40
C PHE A 237 -8.24 -5.03 -27.63
N SER A 238 -9.01 -5.43 -26.61
CA SER A 238 -10.47 -5.37 -26.62
C SER A 238 -11.07 -4.08 -26.04
N THR A 239 -10.22 -3.13 -25.59
CA THR A 239 -10.68 -1.90 -24.95
C THR A 239 -10.66 -0.70 -25.91
N GLU A 240 -11.60 0.23 -25.71
CA GLU A 240 -11.61 1.51 -26.44
C GLU A 240 -10.35 2.33 -26.10
N ASP A 241 -9.90 2.26 -24.85
CA ASP A 241 -8.72 2.97 -24.36
C ASP A 241 -7.42 2.55 -25.07
N GLN A 242 -7.28 1.27 -25.47
CA GLN A 242 -6.14 0.82 -26.27
C GLN A 242 -6.14 1.52 -27.64
N VAL A 243 -7.29 1.57 -28.29
CA VAL A 243 -7.44 2.21 -29.62
C VAL A 243 -7.13 3.71 -29.50
N GLU A 244 -7.69 4.37 -28.48
CA GLU A 244 -7.45 5.78 -28.19
C GLU A 244 -5.98 6.06 -27.93
N GLY A 245 -5.36 5.31 -27.02
CA GLY A 245 -3.97 5.50 -26.62
C GLY A 245 -2.99 5.37 -27.78
N MET A 246 -3.14 4.32 -28.63
CA MET A 246 -2.29 4.13 -29.82
C MET A 246 -2.56 5.20 -30.88
N SER A 247 -3.81 5.58 -31.09
CA SER A 247 -4.20 6.64 -32.03
C SER A 247 -3.61 7.98 -31.62
N ALA A 248 -3.77 8.35 -30.34
CA ALA A 248 -3.25 9.60 -29.77
C ALA A 248 -1.72 9.66 -29.89
N PHE A 249 -1.03 8.56 -29.59
CA PHE A 249 0.43 8.47 -29.75
C PHE A 249 0.89 8.74 -31.18
N LEU A 250 0.27 8.07 -32.17
CA LEU A 250 0.61 8.28 -33.59
C LEU A 250 0.30 9.70 -34.05
N GLN A 251 -0.76 10.32 -33.51
CA GLN A 251 -1.18 11.70 -33.83
C GLN A 251 -0.43 12.76 -33.00
N LYS A 252 0.45 12.36 -32.06
CA LYS A 252 1.19 13.24 -31.16
C LYS A 252 0.27 14.18 -30.34
N ARG A 253 -0.86 13.67 -29.87
CA ARG A 253 -1.81 14.36 -28.96
C ARG A 253 -1.94 13.63 -27.63
N THR A 254 -2.48 14.30 -26.65
CA THR A 254 -2.85 13.68 -25.35
C THR A 254 -4.03 12.72 -25.55
N PRO A 255 -3.98 11.49 -25.02
CA PRO A 255 -5.12 10.57 -25.07
C PRO A 255 -6.24 11.00 -24.11
N GLU A 256 -7.48 10.66 -24.46
CA GLU A 256 -8.69 10.86 -23.65
C GLU A 256 -9.28 9.49 -23.29
N PHE A 257 -8.78 8.89 -22.22
CA PHE A 257 -9.21 7.57 -21.77
C PHE A 257 -10.62 7.61 -21.15
N LYS A 258 -11.42 6.58 -21.41
CA LYS A 258 -12.80 6.44 -20.94
C LYS A 258 -13.00 5.28 -19.98
N ASN A 259 -11.92 4.60 -19.65
CA ASN A 259 -11.89 3.44 -18.73
C ASN A 259 -12.76 2.26 -19.20
N ARG A 260 -12.80 2.01 -20.48
CA ARG A 260 -13.61 0.93 -21.08
C ARG A 260 -13.01 0.34 -22.35
#